data_d0f87bfc912dcc52238c47ea72830d0e
#
_entry.id   d0f87bfc912dcc52238c47ea72830d0e
#
_cell.length_a   1.000
_cell.length_b   1.000
_cell.length_c   1.000
_cell.angle_alpha   90.00
_cell.angle_beta   90.00
_cell.angle_gamma   90.00
#
_symmetry.space_group_name_H-M   'P 1'
#
loop_
_entity.id
_entity.type
_entity.pdbx_description
1 polymer ?
#
loop_
_entity_poly.entity_id
_entity_poly.type
_entity_poly.pdbx_seq_one_letter_code
_entity_poly.pdbx_strand_id
1 'polypeptide(L)'
;MKSKISFCKMHGCGNDYIYVNVMQHPIADPSAAAIAWSDRHKGIGSDGLVLIDKSPVTEADFSMRIFNADGSEAKMCGNASRCIGKYLYERGITDKKTIRLLTLSGVKTLKLHVEEGIVKSVTVDMGEPSFDRETGSSRSSRSSKSSGIFVSMGNPHYVIFTEDVDQVGEIEGVRCNTEFAKVLPDGSIRVRVWELGSGITQACGTGACATAVAAAYSGIAGRESLIVMDGGTLNIVWDERDNHVYMTGPAEFVFDGEIELWH
;
A
#
# COMPACT_ATOMS: atom_id res chain seq x y z
N MET A 1 1.10 -34.26 -13.91
CA MET A 1 2.34 -33.70 -13.36
C MET A 1 1.94 -32.54 -12.46
N LYS A 2 2.35 -32.53 -11.20
CA LYS A 2 2.14 -31.37 -10.33
C LYS A 2 2.94 -30.21 -10.92
N SER A 3 2.26 -29.11 -11.28
CA SER A 3 2.96 -27.93 -11.77
C SER A 3 3.54 -27.16 -10.57
N LYS A 4 4.82 -26.83 -10.64
CA LYS A 4 5.47 -25.94 -9.68
C LYS A 4 5.30 -24.51 -10.15
N ILE A 5 4.99 -23.63 -9.22
CA ILE A 5 4.89 -22.19 -9.44
C ILE A 5 6.04 -21.50 -8.74
N SER A 6 6.84 -20.78 -9.52
CA SER A 6 7.88 -19.90 -8.96
C SER A 6 7.25 -18.62 -8.44
N PHE A 7 7.67 -18.19 -7.27
CA PHE A 7 7.23 -16.96 -6.63
C PHE A 7 8.41 -16.18 -6.05
N CYS A 8 8.17 -14.91 -5.81
CA CYS A 8 9.07 -14.05 -5.06
C CYS A 8 8.34 -13.51 -3.82
N LYS A 9 8.97 -13.56 -2.65
CA LYS A 9 8.49 -12.89 -1.45
C LYS A 9 9.13 -11.52 -1.37
N MET A 10 8.31 -10.47 -1.25
CA MET A 10 8.78 -9.09 -1.12
C MET A 10 7.94 -8.34 -0.10
N HIS A 11 8.46 -7.22 0.42
CA HIS A 11 7.70 -6.29 1.25
C HIS A 11 7.98 -4.82 0.91
N GLY A 12 6.99 -3.96 1.19
CA GLY A 12 7.14 -2.52 1.24
C GLY A 12 6.79 -2.05 2.66
N CYS A 13 7.80 -1.61 3.42
CA CYS A 13 7.62 -1.19 4.82
C CYS A 13 6.93 -2.26 5.69
N GLY A 14 7.38 -3.52 5.63
CA GLY A 14 6.85 -4.63 6.43
C GLY A 14 5.54 -5.24 5.94
N ASN A 15 4.79 -4.58 5.05
CA ASN A 15 3.62 -5.16 4.41
C ASN A 15 4.09 -6.12 3.31
N ASP A 16 3.94 -7.44 3.55
CA ASP A 16 4.61 -8.51 2.83
C ASP A 16 3.65 -9.34 1.98
N TYR A 17 4.02 -9.57 0.71
CA TYR A 17 3.23 -10.32 -0.24
C TYR A 17 4.05 -11.39 -0.96
N ILE A 18 3.34 -12.40 -1.48
CA ILE A 18 3.83 -13.38 -2.44
C ILE A 18 3.57 -12.82 -3.84
N TYR A 19 4.60 -12.66 -4.66
CA TYR A 19 4.50 -12.14 -6.02
C TYR A 19 4.66 -13.27 -7.02
N VAL A 20 3.73 -13.39 -7.95
CA VAL A 20 3.76 -14.37 -9.04
C VAL A 20 3.64 -13.67 -10.38
N ASN A 21 4.57 -13.96 -11.27
CA ASN A 21 4.48 -13.57 -12.68
C ASN A 21 3.58 -14.56 -13.41
N VAL A 22 2.31 -14.20 -13.61
CA VAL A 22 1.32 -15.08 -14.24
C VAL A 22 1.45 -15.18 -15.75
N MET A 23 2.29 -14.35 -16.38
CA MET A 23 2.71 -14.56 -17.77
C MET A 23 3.48 -15.87 -17.95
N GLN A 24 4.12 -16.37 -16.89
CA GLN A 24 4.89 -17.62 -16.88
C GLN A 24 4.15 -18.73 -16.11
N HIS A 25 3.46 -18.39 -15.05
CA HIS A 25 2.83 -19.32 -14.11
C HIS A 25 1.37 -18.92 -13.85
N PRO A 26 0.44 -19.28 -14.77
CA PRO A 26 -0.97 -18.95 -14.58
C PRO A 26 -1.55 -19.66 -13.34
N ILE A 27 -2.38 -18.93 -12.58
CA ILE A 27 -3.06 -19.43 -11.38
C ILE A 27 -4.56 -19.46 -11.69
N ALA A 28 -5.17 -20.66 -11.63
CA ALA A 28 -6.57 -20.84 -11.96
C ALA A 28 -7.53 -20.23 -10.91
N ASP A 29 -7.20 -20.38 -9.63
CA ASP A 29 -7.95 -19.81 -8.50
C ASP A 29 -7.03 -19.00 -7.59
N PRO A 30 -6.86 -17.68 -7.87
CA PRO A 30 -6.01 -16.83 -7.08
C PRO A 30 -6.50 -16.63 -5.63
N SER A 31 -7.82 -16.64 -5.40
CA SER A 31 -8.40 -16.49 -4.07
C SER A 31 -8.05 -17.66 -3.17
N ALA A 32 -8.25 -18.90 -3.65
CA ALA A 32 -7.87 -20.09 -2.92
C ALA A 32 -6.35 -20.17 -2.70
N ALA A 33 -5.55 -19.79 -3.70
CA ALA A 33 -4.09 -19.72 -3.57
C ALA A 33 -3.66 -18.71 -2.51
N ALA A 34 -4.27 -17.52 -2.47
CA ALA A 34 -3.98 -16.50 -1.47
C ALA A 34 -4.25 -17.01 -0.06
N ILE A 35 -5.39 -17.65 0.20
CA ILE A 35 -5.72 -18.24 1.50
C ILE A 35 -4.68 -19.28 1.91
N ALA A 36 -4.40 -20.25 1.03
CA ALA A 36 -3.52 -21.37 1.35
C ALA A 36 -2.05 -20.93 1.53
N TRP A 37 -1.56 -20.04 0.68
CA TRP A 37 -0.15 -19.65 0.68
C TRP A 37 0.17 -18.57 1.71
N SER A 38 -0.81 -17.74 2.08
CA SER A 38 -0.62 -16.69 3.09
C SER A 38 -0.61 -17.19 4.52
N ASP A 39 -1.08 -18.41 4.79
CA ASP A 39 -1.02 -19.00 6.12
C ASP A 39 0.44 -19.04 6.61
N ARG A 40 0.72 -18.36 7.74
CA ARG A 40 2.09 -18.22 8.27
C ARG A 40 2.63 -19.49 8.95
N HIS A 41 1.78 -20.50 9.15
CA HIS A 41 2.13 -21.76 9.81
C HIS A 41 2.15 -22.95 8.84
N LYS A 42 1.34 -22.92 7.79
CA LYS A 42 1.14 -24.05 6.87
C LYS A 42 1.46 -23.70 5.41
N GLY A 43 1.53 -22.42 5.09
CA GLY A 43 1.86 -21.90 3.76
C GLY A 43 3.24 -21.24 3.72
N ILE A 44 3.40 -20.28 2.81
CA ILE A 44 4.59 -19.42 2.70
C ILE A 44 4.56 -18.36 3.81
N GLY A 45 3.37 -17.90 4.17
CA GLY A 45 3.13 -16.83 5.13
C GLY A 45 3.28 -15.44 4.51
N SER A 46 2.18 -14.65 4.50
CA SER A 46 2.18 -13.29 3.94
C SER A 46 0.89 -12.55 4.31
N ASP A 47 0.81 -11.27 3.97
CA ASP A 47 -0.42 -10.49 4.02
C ASP A 47 -1.33 -10.80 2.81
N GLY A 48 -0.80 -11.48 1.78
CA GLY A 48 -1.57 -11.89 0.62
C GLY A 48 -0.73 -12.26 -0.60
N LEU A 49 -1.41 -12.35 -1.75
CA LEU A 49 -0.87 -12.77 -3.05
C LEU A 49 -1.02 -11.63 -4.07
N VAL A 50 0.04 -11.34 -4.80
CA VAL A 50 0.07 -10.36 -5.90
C VAL A 50 0.38 -11.08 -7.20
N LEU A 51 -0.49 -10.90 -8.19
CA LEU A 51 -0.30 -11.41 -9.54
C LEU A 51 0.16 -10.27 -10.44
N ILE A 52 1.24 -10.52 -11.19
CA ILE A 52 1.81 -9.58 -12.16
C ILE A 52 1.56 -10.14 -13.55
N ASP A 53 0.92 -9.36 -14.41
CA ASP A 53 0.63 -9.74 -15.77
C ASP A 53 0.96 -8.60 -16.74
N LYS A 54 0.96 -8.93 -18.04
CA LYS A 54 0.99 -7.92 -19.09
C LYS A 54 -0.35 -7.18 -19.10
N SER A 55 -0.31 -5.88 -19.32
CA SER A 55 -1.56 -5.12 -19.40
C SER A 55 -2.41 -5.55 -20.60
N PRO A 56 -3.73 -5.73 -20.43
CA PRO A 56 -4.65 -5.95 -21.54
C PRO A 56 -5.01 -4.67 -22.29
N VAL A 57 -4.59 -3.49 -21.78
CA VAL A 57 -4.87 -2.17 -22.38
C VAL A 57 -3.58 -1.44 -22.76
N THR A 58 -3.66 -0.59 -23.77
CA THR A 58 -2.49 0.14 -24.31
C THR A 58 -2.02 1.28 -23.41
N GLU A 59 -2.88 1.76 -22.52
CA GLU A 59 -2.62 2.82 -21.55
C GLU A 59 -1.72 2.39 -20.40
N ALA A 60 -1.51 1.09 -20.23
CA ALA A 60 -0.66 0.53 -19.18
C ALA A 60 0.33 -0.50 -19.74
N ASP A 61 1.49 -0.63 -19.09
CA ASP A 61 2.53 -1.56 -19.48
C ASP A 61 2.30 -2.95 -18.89
N PHE A 62 1.91 -2.99 -17.61
CA PHE A 62 1.63 -4.19 -16.84
C PHE A 62 0.33 -4.05 -16.06
N SER A 63 -0.18 -5.15 -15.53
CA SER A 63 -1.35 -5.18 -14.66
C SER A 63 -1.04 -5.91 -13.35
N MET A 64 -1.79 -5.53 -12.32
CA MET A 64 -1.74 -6.12 -11.00
C MET A 64 -3.13 -6.60 -10.57
N ARG A 65 -3.20 -7.80 -10.03
CA ARG A 65 -4.28 -8.24 -9.15
C ARG A 65 -3.71 -8.55 -7.78
N ILE A 66 -4.41 -8.20 -6.72
CA ILE A 66 -3.96 -8.39 -5.35
C ILE A 66 -5.06 -9.03 -4.52
N PHE A 67 -4.71 -10.09 -3.81
CA PHE A 67 -5.60 -10.86 -2.95
C PHE A 67 -5.06 -10.84 -1.53
N ASN A 68 -5.89 -10.46 -0.56
CA ASN A 68 -5.56 -10.51 0.84
C ASN A 68 -5.43 -11.96 1.32
N ALA A 69 -4.89 -12.17 2.53
CA ALA A 69 -4.75 -13.51 3.12
C ALA A 69 -6.08 -14.24 3.35
N ASP A 70 -7.21 -13.52 3.39
CA ASP A 70 -8.56 -14.09 3.47
C ASP A 70 -9.16 -14.44 2.09
N GLY A 71 -8.40 -14.22 1.00
CA GLY A 71 -8.82 -14.47 -0.38
C GLY A 71 -9.63 -13.34 -1.03
N SER A 72 -9.96 -12.28 -0.31
CA SER A 72 -10.63 -11.11 -0.87
C SER A 72 -9.73 -10.33 -1.82
N GLU A 73 -10.27 -9.85 -2.95
CA GLU A 73 -9.51 -9.07 -3.92
C GLU A 73 -9.54 -7.58 -3.54
N ALA A 74 -8.36 -6.97 -3.35
CA ALA A 74 -8.23 -5.56 -3.08
C ALA A 74 -8.04 -4.76 -4.37
N LYS A 75 -8.54 -3.51 -4.37
CA LYS A 75 -8.49 -2.67 -5.57
C LYS A 75 -7.08 -2.22 -5.94
N MET A 76 -6.23 -1.95 -4.95
CA MET A 76 -4.86 -1.45 -5.12
C MET A 76 -4.13 -1.50 -3.77
N CYS A 77 -2.81 -1.65 -3.81
CA CYS A 77 -1.93 -1.48 -2.66
C CYS A 77 -0.65 -0.75 -3.10
N GLY A 78 -0.39 0.40 -2.50
CA GLY A 78 0.78 1.21 -2.84
C GLY A 78 2.11 0.52 -2.49
N ASN A 79 2.15 -0.26 -1.40
CA ASN A 79 3.32 -1.06 -1.02
C ASN A 79 3.59 -2.14 -2.09
N ALA A 80 2.55 -2.87 -2.50
CA ALA A 80 2.66 -3.88 -3.56
C ALA A 80 3.09 -3.26 -4.91
N SER A 81 2.56 -2.08 -5.25
CA SER A 81 2.93 -1.38 -6.49
C SER A 81 4.41 -1.04 -6.53
N ARG A 82 5.01 -0.58 -5.41
CA ARG A 82 6.47 -0.33 -5.33
C ARG A 82 7.28 -1.60 -5.56
N CYS A 83 6.87 -2.70 -4.91
CA CYS A 83 7.51 -4.00 -5.08
C CYS A 83 7.43 -4.50 -6.53
N ILE A 84 6.27 -4.33 -7.21
CA ILE A 84 6.13 -4.67 -8.63
C ILE A 84 7.10 -3.87 -9.49
N GLY A 85 7.23 -2.56 -9.27
CA GLY A 85 8.17 -1.72 -9.99
C GLY A 85 9.61 -2.24 -9.89
N LYS A 86 10.07 -2.53 -8.67
CA LYS A 86 11.39 -3.12 -8.41
C LYS A 86 11.53 -4.49 -9.04
N TYR A 87 10.54 -5.37 -8.87
CA TYR A 87 10.53 -6.73 -9.43
C TYR A 87 10.69 -6.71 -10.95
N LEU A 88 9.86 -5.94 -11.64
CA LEU A 88 9.88 -5.88 -13.10
C LEU A 88 11.21 -5.40 -13.65
N TYR A 89 11.81 -4.38 -13.02
CA TYR A 89 13.08 -3.82 -13.47
C TYR A 89 14.26 -4.74 -13.15
N GLU A 90 14.42 -5.16 -11.90
CA GLU A 90 15.58 -5.94 -11.48
C GLU A 90 15.56 -7.39 -11.96
N ARG A 91 14.37 -7.93 -12.35
CA ARG A 91 14.26 -9.23 -13.04
C ARG A 91 14.43 -9.12 -14.55
N GLY A 92 14.73 -7.93 -15.08
CA GLY A 92 14.96 -7.71 -16.51
C GLY A 92 13.72 -7.91 -17.38
N ILE A 93 12.51 -7.82 -16.80
CA ILE A 93 11.25 -7.92 -17.54
C ILE A 93 11.00 -6.63 -18.33
N THR A 94 11.48 -5.49 -17.79
CA THR A 94 11.48 -4.20 -18.48
C THR A 94 12.72 -3.38 -18.08
N ASP A 95 13.14 -2.51 -18.97
CA ASP A 95 14.19 -1.49 -18.73
C ASP A 95 13.62 -0.10 -18.42
N LYS A 96 12.29 0.04 -18.43
CA LYS A 96 11.61 1.31 -18.17
C LYS A 96 11.79 1.73 -16.71
N LYS A 97 12.18 2.99 -16.50
CA LYS A 97 12.21 3.63 -15.17
C LYS A 97 10.89 4.30 -14.81
N THR A 98 9.96 4.39 -15.76
CA THR A 98 8.57 4.81 -15.52
C THR A 98 7.66 3.73 -16.07
N ILE A 99 6.85 3.13 -15.22
CA ILE A 99 5.98 2.00 -15.52
C ILE A 99 4.53 2.43 -15.24
N ARG A 100 3.65 2.18 -16.19
CA ARG A 100 2.20 2.35 -16.02
C ARG A 100 1.60 1.01 -15.64
N LEU A 101 1.07 0.93 -14.41
CA LEU A 101 0.52 -0.28 -13.81
C LEU A 101 -1.00 -0.20 -13.74
N LEU A 102 -1.70 -1.06 -14.46
CA LEU A 102 -3.15 -1.20 -14.38
C LEU A 102 -3.53 -1.89 -13.07
N THR A 103 -4.43 -1.28 -12.32
CA THR A 103 -5.04 -1.81 -11.09
C THR A 103 -6.56 -1.69 -11.18
N LEU A 104 -7.30 -2.29 -10.24
CA LEU A 104 -8.76 -2.09 -10.14
C LEU A 104 -9.14 -0.64 -9.76
N SER A 105 -8.18 0.17 -9.28
CA SER A 105 -8.33 1.61 -9.02
C SER A 105 -7.83 2.49 -10.18
N GLY A 106 -7.71 1.93 -11.39
CA GLY A 106 -7.19 2.62 -12.56
C GLY A 106 -5.68 2.44 -12.75
N VAL A 107 -5.13 3.13 -13.73
CA VAL A 107 -3.69 3.10 -14.06
C VAL A 107 -2.93 3.94 -13.05
N LYS A 108 -1.88 3.35 -12.46
CA LYS A 108 -0.94 4.01 -11.56
C LYS A 108 0.41 4.19 -12.24
N THR A 109 1.01 5.37 -12.09
CA THR A 109 2.35 5.64 -12.58
C THR A 109 3.37 5.35 -11.49
N LEU A 110 4.33 4.47 -11.80
CA LEU A 110 5.45 4.12 -10.94
C LEU A 110 6.71 4.75 -11.51
N LYS A 111 7.40 5.59 -10.74
CA LYS A 111 8.70 6.14 -11.10
C LYS A 111 9.78 5.47 -10.26
N LEU A 112 10.70 4.75 -10.91
CA LEU A 112 11.77 4.01 -10.26
C LEU A 112 12.99 4.91 -10.07
N HIS A 113 13.53 4.98 -8.87
CA HIS A 113 14.79 5.64 -8.54
C HIS A 113 15.89 4.59 -8.55
N VAL A 114 16.66 4.58 -9.65
CA VAL A 114 17.66 3.54 -9.91
C VAL A 114 19.06 4.09 -9.76
N GLU A 115 19.88 3.43 -8.95
CA GLU A 115 21.29 3.69 -8.78
C GLU A 115 22.06 2.40 -9.04
N GLU A 116 23.07 2.44 -9.90
CA GLU A 116 23.93 1.28 -10.24
C GLU A 116 23.13 0.01 -10.62
N GLY A 117 21.99 0.19 -11.32
CA GLY A 117 21.13 -0.92 -11.74
C GLY A 117 20.19 -1.46 -10.66
N ILE A 118 20.24 -0.89 -9.44
CA ILE A 118 19.40 -1.29 -8.29
C ILE A 118 18.33 -0.22 -8.03
N VAL A 119 17.08 -0.65 -7.88
CA VAL A 119 15.97 0.23 -7.51
C VAL A 119 16.05 0.54 -6.01
N LYS A 120 16.43 1.76 -5.65
CA LYS A 120 16.54 2.21 -4.25
C LYS A 120 15.19 2.57 -3.64
N SER A 121 14.32 3.18 -4.44
CA SER A 121 12.95 3.51 -4.04
C SER A 121 12.05 3.62 -5.27
N VAL A 122 10.75 3.65 -5.02
CA VAL A 122 9.74 3.82 -6.07
C VAL A 122 8.75 4.89 -5.61
N THR A 123 8.50 5.85 -6.50
CA THR A 123 7.40 6.81 -6.33
C THR A 123 6.16 6.29 -7.04
N VAL A 124 5.05 6.26 -6.33
CA VAL A 124 3.72 5.89 -6.85
C VAL A 124 2.85 7.12 -6.86
N ASP A 125 2.23 7.41 -8.00
CA ASP A 125 1.16 8.40 -8.11
C ASP A 125 -0.12 7.80 -7.51
N MET A 126 -0.50 8.30 -6.32
CA MET A 126 -1.66 7.83 -5.57
C MET A 126 -2.96 8.49 -6.01
N GLY A 127 -2.89 9.55 -6.85
CA GLY A 127 -4.02 10.35 -7.31
C GLY A 127 -4.38 11.48 -6.34
N GLU A 128 -5.53 12.09 -6.57
CA GLU A 128 -6.01 13.23 -5.78
C GLU A 128 -6.63 12.79 -4.45
N PRO A 129 -6.37 13.50 -3.35
CA PRO A 129 -7.08 13.30 -2.09
C PRO A 129 -8.47 13.91 -2.17
N SER A 130 -9.42 13.38 -1.41
CA SER A 130 -10.71 14.01 -1.20
C SER A 130 -11.06 14.11 0.29
N PHE A 131 -11.85 15.15 0.64
CA PHE A 131 -12.27 15.41 2.02
C PHE A 131 -13.76 15.11 2.22
N ASP A 132 -14.35 14.27 1.35
CA ASP A 132 -15.78 14.01 1.38
C ASP A 132 -16.16 13.13 2.58
N ARG A 133 -17.03 13.66 3.43
CA ARG A 133 -17.49 13.01 4.68
C ARG A 133 -18.48 11.88 4.43
N GLU A 134 -19.02 11.73 3.22
CA GLU A 134 -20.10 10.77 2.96
C GLU A 134 -19.62 9.31 2.96
N THR A 135 -18.32 9.05 2.69
CA THR A 135 -17.77 7.70 2.60
C THR A 135 -17.33 7.07 3.93
N GLY A 136 -17.30 7.84 5.03
CA GLY A 136 -16.81 7.37 6.33
C GLY A 136 -17.75 7.62 7.53
N SER A 137 -18.89 8.29 7.35
CA SER A 137 -19.72 8.78 8.45
C SER A 137 -21.03 8.02 8.63
N SER A 138 -21.14 7.25 9.70
CA SER A 138 -22.38 7.30 10.48
C SER A 138 -22.29 8.55 11.38
N ARG A 139 -23.35 9.35 11.45
CA ARG A 139 -23.46 10.60 12.23
C ARG A 139 -22.74 10.48 13.57
N SER A 140 -21.59 11.13 13.73
CA SER A 140 -20.88 11.13 15.00
C SER A 140 -21.68 11.90 16.03
N SER A 141 -22.03 11.24 17.11
CA SER A 141 -22.42 11.86 18.36
C SER A 141 -21.31 12.82 18.81
N ARG A 142 -21.68 14.02 19.22
CA ARG A 142 -20.82 15.13 19.69
C ARG A 142 -20.05 14.84 20.99
N SER A 143 -19.55 13.62 21.23
CA SER A 143 -19.00 13.27 22.54
C SER A 143 -17.58 12.75 22.58
N SER A 144 -16.78 12.76 21.50
CA SER A 144 -15.37 12.39 21.60
C SER A 144 -14.45 13.63 21.59
N LYS A 145 -13.54 13.69 22.56
CA LYS A 145 -12.56 14.76 22.78
C LYS A 145 -11.45 14.89 21.71
N SER A 146 -11.47 14.05 20.68
CA SER A 146 -10.50 14.07 19.58
C SER A 146 -11.20 14.37 18.26
N SER A 147 -11.02 15.57 17.74
CA SER A 147 -11.45 15.94 16.40
C SER A 147 -10.42 15.45 15.39
N GLY A 148 -10.69 14.33 14.72
CA GLY A 148 -9.87 13.86 13.59
C GLY A 148 -10.34 14.46 12.27
N ILE A 149 -9.53 14.25 11.23
CA ILE A 149 -9.75 14.75 9.87
C ILE A 149 -10.02 13.56 8.97
N PHE A 150 -11.15 13.59 8.26
CA PHE A 150 -11.44 12.59 7.22
C PHE A 150 -10.72 12.97 5.93
N VAL A 151 -9.95 12.03 5.39
CA VAL A 151 -9.29 12.10 4.09
C VAL A 151 -9.51 10.80 3.35
N SER A 152 -9.89 10.87 2.08
CA SER A 152 -9.96 9.69 1.21
C SER A 152 -8.82 9.71 0.19
N MET A 153 -8.13 8.59 0.08
CA MET A 153 -7.13 8.27 -0.94
C MET A 153 -7.62 7.15 -1.87
N GLY A 154 -8.94 7.16 -2.16
CA GLY A 154 -9.63 6.06 -2.83
C GLY A 154 -10.28 5.07 -1.87
N ASN A 155 -9.86 5.10 -0.61
CA ASN A 155 -10.49 4.50 0.56
C ASN A 155 -10.46 5.53 1.73
N PRO A 156 -11.43 5.49 2.65
CA PRO A 156 -11.55 6.51 3.70
C PRO A 156 -10.57 6.27 4.84
N HIS A 157 -10.02 7.37 5.37
CA HIS A 157 -9.12 7.43 6.51
C HIS A 157 -9.59 8.49 7.51
N TYR A 158 -9.40 8.23 8.80
CA TYR A 158 -9.66 9.16 9.87
C TYR A 158 -8.37 9.46 10.63
N VAL A 159 -7.80 10.63 10.40
CA VAL A 159 -6.49 11.03 10.94
C VAL A 159 -6.67 11.82 12.23
N ILE A 160 -6.01 11.40 13.30
CA ILE A 160 -6.03 12.02 14.62
C ILE A 160 -4.60 12.42 14.99
N PHE A 161 -4.39 13.72 15.21
CA PHE A 161 -3.13 14.22 15.76
C PHE A 161 -3.16 14.11 17.29
N THR A 162 -2.17 13.42 17.86
CA THR A 162 -2.09 13.10 19.30
C THR A 162 -0.66 13.13 19.78
N GLU A 163 -0.46 13.30 21.10
CA GLU A 163 0.85 13.17 21.72
C GLU A 163 1.29 11.72 21.92
N ASP A 164 0.36 10.78 21.92
CA ASP A 164 0.61 9.36 22.14
C ASP A 164 -0.02 8.51 21.02
N VAL A 165 0.80 8.07 20.07
CA VAL A 165 0.37 7.21 18.96
C VAL A 165 0.14 5.75 19.39
N ASP A 166 0.60 5.35 20.58
CA ASP A 166 0.44 3.99 21.10
C ASP A 166 -1.00 3.70 21.57
N GLN A 167 -1.82 4.77 21.68
CA GLN A 167 -3.28 4.63 21.86
C GLN A 167 -4.01 4.21 20.60
N VAL A 168 -3.29 3.84 19.53
CA VAL A 168 -3.87 3.37 18.26
C VAL A 168 -4.84 2.23 18.49
N GLY A 169 -6.04 2.31 17.91
CA GLY A 169 -7.07 1.30 18.01
C GLY A 169 -8.34 1.68 17.26
N GLU A 170 -9.35 0.83 17.39
CA GLU A 170 -10.67 1.09 16.87
C GLU A 170 -11.32 2.27 17.59
N ILE A 171 -11.95 3.16 16.84
CA ILE A 171 -12.69 4.28 17.39
C ILE A 171 -14.19 4.03 17.21
N GLU A 172 -14.93 4.09 18.30
CA GLU A 172 -16.37 3.91 18.29
C GLU A 172 -17.05 4.89 17.32
N GLY A 173 -17.87 4.36 16.41
CA GLY A 173 -18.59 5.13 15.40
C GLY A 173 -17.79 5.53 14.16
N VAL A 174 -16.48 5.20 14.08
CA VAL A 174 -15.63 5.35 12.89
C VAL A 174 -15.54 4.00 12.17
N ARG A 175 -15.99 3.96 10.90
CA ARG A 175 -15.99 2.75 10.07
C ARG A 175 -15.04 2.90 8.89
N CYS A 176 -13.79 3.24 9.19
CA CYS A 176 -12.71 3.34 8.21
C CYS A 176 -11.37 3.13 8.91
N ASN A 177 -10.29 3.14 8.15
CA ASN A 177 -8.94 3.13 8.70
C ASN A 177 -8.73 4.38 9.59
N THR A 178 -7.98 4.21 10.67
CA THR A 178 -7.72 5.29 11.63
C THR A 178 -6.22 5.42 11.85
N GLU A 179 -5.73 6.63 11.65
CA GLU A 179 -4.32 7.00 11.81
C GLU A 179 -4.13 7.86 13.06
N PHE A 180 -3.27 7.40 13.97
CA PHE A 180 -2.79 8.16 15.13
C PHE A 180 -1.44 8.75 14.79
N ALA A 181 -1.37 10.09 14.70
CA ALA A 181 -0.25 10.81 14.15
C ALA A 181 0.36 11.80 15.16
N LYS A 182 1.69 11.87 15.22
CA LYS A 182 2.45 12.82 16.04
C LYS A 182 3.56 13.44 15.23
N VAL A 183 3.64 14.76 15.21
CA VAL A 183 4.77 15.47 14.62
C VAL A 183 5.97 15.36 15.56
N LEU A 184 7.10 14.90 15.02
CA LEU A 184 8.35 14.76 15.74
C LEU A 184 9.18 16.05 15.67
N PRO A 185 10.19 16.23 16.57
CA PRO A 185 11.00 17.45 16.62
C PRO A 185 11.77 17.77 15.32
N ASP A 186 12.06 16.75 14.49
CA ASP A 186 12.72 16.87 13.18
C ASP A 186 11.76 17.23 12.03
N GLY A 187 10.46 17.37 12.34
CA GLY A 187 9.41 17.68 11.37
C GLY A 187 8.82 16.45 10.69
N SER A 188 9.35 15.26 10.90
CA SER A 188 8.71 14.03 10.44
C SER A 188 7.44 13.73 11.24
N ILE A 189 6.57 12.86 10.70
CA ILE A 189 5.30 12.51 11.35
C ILE A 189 5.32 11.02 11.67
N ARG A 190 5.32 10.68 12.96
CA ARG A 190 5.16 9.31 13.45
C ARG A 190 3.68 8.92 13.34
N VAL A 191 3.41 7.75 12.75
CA VAL A 191 2.05 7.26 12.54
C VAL A 191 1.95 5.81 12.95
N ARG A 192 0.88 5.47 13.66
CA ARG A 192 0.39 4.10 13.80
C ARG A 192 -1.02 4.03 13.24
N VAL A 193 -1.33 2.91 12.60
CA VAL A 193 -2.59 2.73 11.88
C VAL A 193 -3.35 1.54 12.42
N TRP A 194 -4.66 1.71 12.58
CA TRP A 194 -5.63 0.63 12.74
C TRP A 194 -6.43 0.53 11.44
N GLU A 195 -6.32 -0.59 10.75
CA GLU A 195 -7.02 -0.83 9.48
C GLU A 195 -8.28 -1.65 9.71
N LEU A 196 -9.38 -1.20 9.10
CA LEU A 196 -10.68 -1.87 9.18
C LEU A 196 -10.57 -3.30 8.61
N GLY A 197 -10.87 -4.28 9.46
CA GLY A 197 -10.78 -5.70 9.12
C GLY A 197 -9.41 -6.35 9.35
N SER A 198 -8.34 -5.56 9.56
CA SER A 198 -6.97 -6.09 9.75
C SER A 198 -6.38 -5.74 11.12
N GLY A 199 -6.95 -4.74 11.83
CA GLY A 199 -6.40 -4.26 13.10
C GLY A 199 -5.15 -3.40 12.92
N ILE A 200 -4.22 -3.45 13.89
CA ILE A 200 -2.97 -2.70 13.84
C ILE A 200 -2.03 -3.37 12.84
N THR A 201 -1.60 -2.61 11.83
CA THR A 201 -0.67 -3.08 10.78
C THR A 201 0.65 -2.33 10.81
N GLN A 202 1.69 -2.92 10.20
CA GLN A 202 3.06 -2.36 10.18
C GLN A 202 3.15 -1.09 9.32
N ALA A 203 2.35 -1.01 8.24
CA ALA A 203 2.34 0.12 7.32
C ALA A 203 1.08 0.12 6.45
N CYS A 204 0.48 1.29 6.31
CA CYS A 204 -0.61 1.57 5.37
C CYS A 204 -0.21 2.73 4.44
N GLY A 205 -0.02 2.43 3.14
CA GLY A 205 0.42 3.46 2.17
C GLY A 205 -0.60 4.58 1.99
N THR A 206 -1.91 4.24 1.88
CA THR A 206 -2.98 5.24 1.78
C THR A 206 -3.16 6.01 3.09
N GLY A 207 -2.97 5.36 4.24
CA GLY A 207 -2.98 6.00 5.56
C GLY A 207 -1.83 7.02 5.72
N ALA A 208 -0.63 6.69 5.23
CA ALA A 208 0.49 7.63 5.20
C ALA A 208 0.17 8.85 4.33
N CYS A 209 -0.40 8.64 3.14
CA CYS A 209 -0.84 9.73 2.27
C CYS A 209 -1.92 10.59 2.93
N ALA A 210 -2.94 9.97 3.52
CA ALA A 210 -4.02 10.67 4.22
C ALA A 210 -3.49 11.50 5.38
N THR A 211 -2.51 10.98 6.14
CA THR A 211 -1.87 11.70 7.25
C THR A 211 -1.11 12.94 6.76
N ALA A 212 -0.29 12.81 5.71
CA ALA A 212 0.44 13.95 5.15
C ALA A 212 -0.51 15.02 4.60
N VAL A 213 -1.58 14.61 3.92
CA VAL A 213 -2.62 15.51 3.40
C VAL A 213 -3.34 16.22 4.56
N ALA A 214 -3.74 15.49 5.61
CA ALA A 214 -4.38 16.06 6.79
C ALA A 214 -3.47 17.07 7.51
N ALA A 215 -2.18 16.76 7.64
CA ALA A 215 -1.18 17.65 8.26
C ALA A 215 -1.02 18.95 7.46
N ALA A 216 -0.88 18.85 6.13
CA ALA A 216 -0.77 20.01 5.25
C ALA A 216 -2.05 20.85 5.24
N TYR A 217 -3.22 20.20 5.16
CA TYR A 217 -4.53 20.87 5.18
C TYR A 217 -4.76 21.66 6.47
N SER A 218 -4.30 21.14 7.61
CA SER A 218 -4.43 21.77 8.92
C SER A 218 -3.34 22.81 9.22
N GLY A 219 -2.36 22.99 8.34
CA GLY A 219 -1.22 23.88 8.59
C GLY A 219 -0.25 23.34 9.65
N ILE A 220 -0.32 22.04 10.00
CA ILE A 220 0.57 21.37 10.95
C ILE A 220 1.93 21.10 10.31
N ALA A 221 1.94 20.75 9.02
CA ALA A 221 3.15 20.52 8.24
C ALA A 221 3.02 21.11 6.83
N GLY A 222 4.11 21.12 6.06
CA GLY A 222 4.08 21.47 4.64
C GLY A 222 3.48 20.37 3.77
N ARG A 223 3.51 20.59 2.44
CA ARG A 223 2.99 19.62 1.46
C ARG A 223 3.94 18.44 1.19
N GLU A 224 5.11 18.45 1.76
CA GLU A 224 6.05 17.32 1.78
C GLU A 224 6.29 16.89 3.22
N SER A 225 6.14 15.60 3.50
CA SER A 225 6.29 15.03 4.83
C SER A 225 6.93 13.65 4.79
N LEU A 226 7.84 13.38 5.72
CA LEU A 226 8.32 12.04 6.02
C LEU A 226 7.35 11.40 7.02
N ILE A 227 6.73 10.31 6.61
CA ILE A 227 5.79 9.54 7.44
C ILE A 227 6.51 8.30 7.97
N VAL A 228 6.70 8.24 9.29
CA VAL A 228 7.40 7.16 9.98
C VAL A 228 6.38 6.21 10.58
N MET A 229 6.32 4.99 10.07
CA MET A 229 5.44 3.90 10.55
C MET A 229 6.26 2.79 11.21
N ASP A 230 5.61 1.80 11.81
CA ASP A 230 6.29 0.67 12.47
C ASP A 230 7.18 -0.12 11.49
N GLY A 231 6.71 -0.30 10.25
CA GLY A 231 7.41 -1.06 9.21
C GLY A 231 8.38 -0.27 8.34
N GLY A 232 8.44 1.07 8.47
CA GLY A 232 9.35 1.90 7.68
C GLY A 232 8.85 3.31 7.40
N THR A 233 9.64 4.04 6.61
CA THR A 233 9.39 5.46 6.33
C THR A 233 9.01 5.66 4.87
N LEU A 234 8.01 6.52 4.64
CA LEU A 234 7.57 6.97 3.32
C LEU A 234 7.75 8.49 3.20
N ASN A 235 8.22 8.96 2.05
CA ASN A 235 8.16 10.37 1.69
C ASN A 235 6.86 10.62 0.91
N ILE A 236 6.04 11.54 1.39
CA ILE A 236 4.76 11.90 0.78
C ILE A 236 4.80 13.35 0.33
N VAL A 237 4.48 13.58 -0.93
CA VAL A 237 4.38 14.92 -1.52
C VAL A 237 2.96 15.11 -2.06
N TRP A 238 2.25 16.12 -1.55
CA TRP A 238 0.98 16.57 -2.12
C TRP A 238 1.26 17.76 -3.05
N ASP A 239 1.38 17.50 -4.35
CA ASP A 239 1.81 18.46 -5.34
C ASP A 239 0.70 19.51 -5.63
N GLU A 240 1.08 20.79 -5.62
CA GLU A 240 0.13 21.90 -5.88
C GLU A 240 -0.26 22.04 -7.35
N ARG A 241 0.57 21.51 -8.27
CA ARG A 241 0.40 21.71 -9.72
C ARG A 241 -0.72 20.86 -10.30
N ASP A 242 -0.85 19.64 -9.80
CA ASP A 242 -1.82 18.66 -10.30
C ASP A 242 -2.75 18.11 -9.21
N ASN A 243 -2.56 18.55 -7.96
CA ASN A 243 -3.31 18.09 -6.79
C ASN A 243 -3.15 16.61 -6.46
N HIS A 244 -2.15 15.91 -7.07
CA HIS A 244 -1.87 14.52 -6.79
C HIS A 244 -1.00 14.33 -5.55
N VAL A 245 -1.15 13.18 -4.91
CA VAL A 245 -0.31 12.73 -3.81
C VAL A 245 0.68 11.70 -4.35
N TYR A 246 1.96 11.99 -4.21
CA TYR A 246 3.06 11.13 -4.61
C TYR A 246 3.67 10.46 -3.39
N MET A 247 3.69 9.14 -3.38
CA MET A 247 4.25 8.34 -2.29
C MET A 247 5.54 7.67 -2.73
N THR A 248 6.65 8.02 -2.11
CA THR A 248 7.97 7.43 -2.37
C THR A 248 8.41 6.58 -1.19
N GLY A 249 8.86 5.36 -1.46
CA GLY A 249 9.36 4.47 -0.42
C GLY A 249 10.13 3.28 -0.96
N PRO A 250 10.72 2.48 -0.05
CA PRO A 250 11.48 1.28 -0.40
C PRO A 250 10.58 0.14 -0.87
N ALA A 251 11.21 -0.82 -1.50
CA ALA A 251 10.68 -2.14 -1.81
C ALA A 251 11.82 -3.15 -1.69
N GLU A 252 11.60 -4.26 -1.00
CA GLU A 252 12.67 -5.19 -0.67
C GLU A 252 12.31 -6.62 -1.05
N PHE A 253 13.26 -7.33 -1.66
CA PHE A 253 13.22 -8.77 -1.84
C PHE A 253 13.48 -9.46 -0.50
N VAL A 254 12.74 -10.52 -0.22
CA VAL A 254 12.98 -11.37 0.96
C VAL A 254 13.60 -12.69 0.52
N PHE A 255 12.90 -13.45 -0.32
CA PHE A 255 13.39 -14.69 -0.92
C PHE A 255 12.59 -15.08 -2.17
N ASP A 256 13.18 -15.94 -3.00
CA ASP A 256 12.51 -16.64 -4.09
C ASP A 256 12.22 -18.09 -3.67
N GLY A 257 11.14 -18.66 -4.22
CA GLY A 257 10.76 -20.04 -3.93
C GLY A 257 9.91 -20.67 -5.02
N GLU A 258 9.61 -21.94 -4.83
CA GLU A 258 8.67 -22.70 -5.65
C GLU A 258 7.62 -23.36 -4.76
N ILE A 259 6.37 -23.35 -5.18
CA ILE A 259 5.28 -24.05 -4.50
C ILE A 259 4.54 -24.97 -5.47
N GLU A 260 4.10 -26.13 -5.00
CA GLU A 260 3.23 -27.02 -5.78
C GLU A 260 1.78 -26.53 -5.73
N LEU A 261 1.11 -26.49 -6.88
CA LEU A 261 -0.33 -26.29 -6.90
C LEU A 261 -1.02 -27.56 -6.37
N TRP A 262 -1.75 -27.40 -5.27
CA TRP A 262 -2.71 -28.41 -4.79
C TRP A 262 -4.01 -28.20 -5.58
N HIS A 263 -4.39 -29.20 -6.38
CA HIS A 263 -5.67 -29.25 -7.11
C HIS A 263 -6.78 -29.77 -6.20
#